data_4a9fe2471eaa2c8f292e398d260fe895
#
_entry.id   4a9fe2471eaa2c8f292e398d260fe895
#
_cell.length_a   1.000
_cell.length_b   1.000
_cell.length_c   1.000
_cell.angle_alpha   90.00
_cell.angle_beta   90.00
_cell.angle_gamma   90.00
#
_symmetry.space_group_name_H-M   'P 1'
#
loop_
_entity.id
_entity.type
_entity.pdbx_description
1 polymer ?
#
loop_
_entity_poly.entity_id
_entity_poly.type
_entity_poly.pdbx_seq_one_letter_code
_entity_poly.pdbx_strand_id
1 'polypeptide(L)'
;MSRQRPNPRAEMLRQAVAEEAARVMAEQGIDDFLFAKRKAAARLGVVDAAILPRNTEIEAALFARRRLFAGDRHQDEIADLRRSALQAMRLMAEFDPRLVGPVLTGLMISGRVGSN
;
A
#
# COMPACT_ATOMS: atom_id res chain seq x y z
N MET A 1 -36.94 5.96 22.44
CA MET A 1 -36.59 5.90 21.74
C MET A 1 -35.57 5.39 21.57
N SER A 2 -35.42 5.07 21.12
CA SER A 2 -34.59 4.48 20.99
C SER A 2 -33.66 4.88 20.29
N ARG A 3 -32.83 5.16 20.56
CA ARG A 3 -31.95 5.51 19.98
C ARG A 3 -31.53 4.55 19.21
N GLN A 4 -31.23 4.64 18.27
CA GLN A 4 -30.89 3.73 17.48
C GLN A 4 -29.58 3.25 17.76
N ARG A 5 -29.34 2.09 18.13
CA ARG A 5 -28.09 1.53 18.23
C ARG A 5 -27.64 1.16 16.90
N PRO A 6 -26.36 1.34 16.53
CA PRO A 6 -25.87 0.92 15.26
C PRO A 6 -26.05 -0.57 15.11
N ASN A 7 -26.57 -0.97 14.00
CA ASN A 7 -26.70 -2.38 13.66
C ASN A 7 -25.34 -2.84 13.16
N PRO A 8 -24.68 -3.77 13.85
CA PRO A 8 -23.35 -4.19 13.43
C PRO A 8 -23.29 -4.69 12.00
N ARG A 9 -24.34 -5.38 11.57
CA ARG A 9 -24.37 -5.89 10.21
C ARG A 9 -24.46 -4.77 9.22
N ALA A 10 -25.28 -3.76 9.49
CA ALA A 10 -25.42 -2.61 8.62
C ALA A 10 -24.12 -1.81 8.58
N GLU A 11 -23.43 -1.70 9.72
CA GLU A 11 -22.17 -1.01 9.75
C GLU A 11 -21.12 -1.74 8.94
N MET A 12 -21.09 -3.04 9.02
CA MET A 12 -20.15 -3.82 8.24
C MET A 12 -20.40 -3.67 6.76
N LEU A 13 -21.67 -3.67 6.36
CA LEU A 13 -22.04 -3.50 4.97
C LEU A 13 -21.66 -2.10 4.49
N ARG A 14 -21.91 -1.11 5.33
CA ARG A 14 -21.56 0.26 4.97
C ARG A 14 -20.06 0.40 4.77
N GLN A 15 -19.28 -0.19 5.68
CA GLN A 15 -17.84 -0.15 5.56
C GLN A 15 -17.38 -0.89 4.31
N ALA A 16 -18.01 -2.03 4.02
CA ALA A 16 -17.66 -2.79 2.82
C ALA A 16 -17.95 -1.98 1.56
N VAL A 17 -19.07 -1.27 1.54
CA VAL A 17 -19.41 -0.44 0.39
C VAL A 17 -18.39 0.69 0.24
N ALA A 18 -17.98 1.29 1.37
CA ALA A 18 -17.01 2.38 1.32
C ALA A 18 -15.68 1.88 0.76
N GLU A 19 -15.25 0.71 1.18
CA GLU A 19 -13.99 0.16 0.72
C GLU A 19 -14.06 -0.24 -0.76
N GLU A 20 -15.17 -0.81 -1.15
CA GLU A 20 -15.33 -1.17 -2.56
C GLU A 20 -15.43 0.07 -3.44
N ALA A 21 -16.11 1.11 -2.97
CA ALA A 21 -16.19 2.36 -3.71
C ALA A 21 -14.80 2.99 -3.85
N ALA A 22 -14.01 2.95 -2.77
CA ALA A 22 -12.66 3.47 -2.84
C ALA A 22 -11.82 2.69 -3.85
N ARG A 23 -11.99 1.38 -3.87
CA ARG A 23 -11.27 0.54 -4.84
C ARG A 23 -11.67 0.89 -6.26
N VAL A 24 -12.96 1.07 -6.50
CA VAL A 24 -13.45 1.42 -7.83
C VAL A 24 -12.88 2.77 -8.27
N MET A 25 -12.90 3.74 -7.37
CA MET A 25 -12.37 5.06 -7.68
C MET A 25 -10.88 5.00 -8.00
N ALA A 26 -10.14 4.25 -7.20
CA ALA A 26 -8.71 4.17 -7.41
C ALA A 26 -8.33 3.41 -8.67
N GLU A 27 -8.99 2.30 -8.92
CA GLU A 27 -8.64 1.46 -10.06
C GLU A 27 -9.13 2.00 -11.38
N GLN A 28 -10.27 2.65 -11.36
CA GLN A 28 -10.87 3.13 -12.61
C GLN A 28 -10.70 4.63 -12.81
N GLY A 29 -10.05 5.31 -11.88
CA GLY A 29 -9.82 6.74 -12.01
C GLY A 29 -11.10 7.55 -11.94
N ILE A 30 -12.06 7.11 -11.15
CA ILE A 30 -13.34 7.76 -11.03
C ILE A 30 -13.33 8.77 -9.90
N ASP A 31 -13.78 9.99 -10.17
CA ASP A 31 -13.87 11.01 -9.14
C ASP A 31 -15.26 11.17 -8.55
N ASP A 32 -16.24 10.58 -9.17
CA ASP A 32 -17.64 10.76 -8.77
C ASP A 32 -17.98 9.80 -7.66
N PHE A 33 -18.18 10.33 -6.45
CA PHE A 33 -18.51 9.50 -5.30
C PHE A 33 -19.83 8.75 -5.48
N LEU A 34 -20.82 9.43 -6.03
CA LEU A 34 -22.12 8.81 -6.20
C LEU A 34 -22.05 7.61 -7.15
N PHE A 35 -21.34 7.78 -8.23
CA PHE A 35 -21.18 6.69 -9.19
C PHE A 35 -20.45 5.51 -8.52
N ALA A 36 -19.40 5.82 -7.77
CA ALA A 36 -18.64 4.77 -7.11
C ALA A 36 -19.48 4.05 -6.06
N LYS A 37 -20.29 4.80 -5.31
CA LYS A 37 -21.19 4.20 -4.32
C LYS A 37 -22.16 3.25 -4.98
N ARG A 38 -22.77 3.68 -6.05
CA ARG A 38 -23.76 2.86 -6.74
C ARG A 38 -23.14 1.60 -7.30
N LYS A 39 -21.98 1.75 -7.88
CA LYS A 39 -21.31 0.61 -8.46
C LYS A 39 -20.89 -0.38 -7.37
N ALA A 40 -20.37 0.14 -6.26
CA ALA A 40 -19.97 -0.70 -5.14
C ALA A 40 -21.17 -1.42 -4.53
N ALA A 41 -22.26 -0.68 -4.34
CA ALA A 41 -23.46 -1.27 -3.76
C ALA A 41 -24.01 -2.38 -4.65
N ALA A 42 -23.99 -2.15 -5.95
CA ALA A 42 -24.47 -3.16 -6.89
C ALA A 42 -23.59 -4.41 -6.84
N ARG A 43 -22.30 -4.25 -6.72
CA ARG A 43 -21.42 -5.40 -6.63
C ARG A 43 -21.63 -6.20 -5.38
N LEU A 44 -21.93 -5.53 -4.28
CA LEU A 44 -22.13 -6.21 -3.01
C LEU A 44 -23.57 -6.59 -2.76
N GLY A 45 -24.47 -6.27 -3.66
CA GLY A 45 -25.86 -6.61 -3.52
C GLY A 45 -26.59 -5.79 -2.49
N VAL A 46 -26.12 -4.58 -2.20
CA VAL A 46 -26.74 -3.71 -1.22
C VAL A 46 -27.71 -2.79 -1.93
N VAL A 47 -28.99 -2.87 -1.55
CA VAL A 47 -30.01 -2.05 -2.19
C VAL A 47 -30.57 -0.98 -1.29
N ASP A 48 -30.27 -1.03 -0.01
CA ASP A 48 -30.82 -0.07 0.95
C ASP A 48 -29.96 1.20 0.95
N ALA A 49 -30.57 2.30 0.54
CA ALA A 49 -29.83 3.57 0.46
C ALA A 49 -29.32 4.02 1.83
N ALA A 50 -29.98 3.59 2.91
CA ALA A 50 -29.54 3.97 4.24
C ALA A 50 -28.19 3.35 4.60
N ILE A 51 -27.78 2.32 3.90
CA ILE A 51 -26.52 1.66 4.18
C ILE A 51 -25.38 2.27 3.41
N LEU A 52 -25.66 3.13 2.44
CA LEU A 52 -24.59 3.72 1.64
C LEU A 52 -23.71 4.63 2.49
N PRO A 53 -22.41 4.57 2.29
CA PRO A 53 -21.50 5.39 3.07
C PRO A 53 -21.53 6.84 2.65
N ARG A 54 -21.04 7.70 3.53
CA ARG A 54 -20.91 9.10 3.20
C ARG A 54 -19.63 9.28 2.42
N ASN A 55 -19.54 10.41 1.73
CA ASN A 55 -18.35 10.70 0.95
C ASN A 55 -17.10 10.72 1.82
N THR A 56 -17.25 11.24 3.06
CA THR A 56 -16.09 11.27 3.97
C THR A 56 -15.61 9.87 4.32
N GLU A 57 -16.53 8.92 4.40
CA GLU A 57 -16.15 7.56 4.69
C GLU A 57 -15.39 6.94 3.52
N ILE A 58 -15.80 7.28 2.31
CA ILE A 58 -15.09 6.80 1.13
C ILE A 58 -13.73 7.46 1.03
N GLU A 59 -13.64 8.73 1.35
CA GLU A 59 -12.35 9.43 1.35
C GLU A 59 -11.39 8.80 2.34
N ALA A 60 -11.89 8.46 3.52
CA ALA A 60 -11.07 7.79 4.52
C ALA A 60 -10.57 6.45 4.01
N ALA A 61 -11.44 5.71 3.34
CA ALA A 61 -11.06 4.41 2.78
C ALA A 61 -10.03 4.58 1.66
N LEU A 62 -10.19 5.63 0.85
CA LEU A 62 -9.22 5.92 -0.20
C LEU A 62 -7.85 6.25 0.39
N PHE A 63 -7.85 7.04 1.43
CA PHE A 63 -6.61 7.42 2.09
C PHE A 63 -5.91 6.19 2.66
N ALA A 64 -6.68 5.35 3.34
CA ALA A 64 -6.12 4.13 3.91
C ALA A 64 -5.57 3.22 2.81
N ARG A 65 -6.29 3.12 1.70
CA ARG A 65 -5.86 2.28 0.60
C ARG A 65 -4.55 2.79 0.00
N ARG A 66 -4.43 4.10 -0.17
CA ARG A 66 -3.21 4.69 -0.70
C ARG A 66 -2.02 4.44 0.22
N ARG A 67 -2.25 4.53 1.51
CA ARG A 67 -1.19 4.28 2.47
C ARG A 67 -0.72 2.83 2.43
N LEU A 68 -1.65 1.91 2.31
CA LEU A 68 -1.29 0.50 2.23
C LEU A 68 -0.49 0.19 0.97
N PHE A 69 -0.93 0.73 -0.16
CA PHE A 69 -0.21 0.51 -1.39
C PHE A 69 1.17 1.15 -1.39
N ALA A 70 1.29 2.32 -0.79
CA ALA A 70 2.58 2.97 -0.69
C ALA A 70 3.53 2.15 0.17
N GLY A 71 3.02 1.59 1.26
CA GLY A 71 3.83 0.75 2.12
C GLY A 71 4.30 -0.51 1.41
N ASP A 72 3.41 -1.17 0.69
CA ASP A 72 3.76 -2.38 -0.03
C ASP A 72 4.80 -2.09 -1.10
N ARG A 73 4.62 -1.00 -1.82
CA ARG A 73 5.55 -0.64 -2.88
C ARG A 73 6.93 -0.35 -2.31
N HIS A 74 6.96 0.33 -1.18
CA HIS A 74 8.20 0.66 -0.53
C HIS A 74 8.95 -0.62 -0.10
N GLN A 75 8.23 -1.58 0.43
CA GLN A 75 8.85 -2.83 0.83
C GLN A 75 9.37 -3.62 -0.35
N ASP A 76 8.64 -3.60 -1.46
CA ASP A 76 9.07 -4.27 -2.67
C ASP A 76 10.36 -3.66 -3.19
N GLU A 77 10.47 -2.34 -3.14
CA GLU A 77 11.66 -1.64 -3.59
C GLU A 77 12.85 -2.01 -2.74
N ILE A 78 12.66 -2.09 -1.43
CA ILE A 78 13.74 -2.47 -0.54
C ILE A 78 14.20 -3.90 -0.81
N ALA A 79 13.26 -4.80 -1.03
CA ALA A 79 13.59 -6.18 -1.32
C ALA A 79 14.38 -6.29 -2.62
N ASP A 80 13.99 -5.51 -3.63
CA ASP A 80 14.69 -5.51 -4.89
C ASP A 80 16.11 -4.99 -4.74
N LEU A 81 16.29 -3.93 -3.95
CA LEU A 81 17.60 -3.38 -3.71
C LEU A 81 18.51 -4.39 -3.02
N ARG A 82 17.98 -5.10 -2.06
CA ARG A 82 18.75 -6.13 -1.36
C ARG A 82 19.19 -7.23 -2.30
N ARG A 83 18.29 -7.67 -3.15
CA ARG A 83 18.62 -8.72 -4.10
C ARG A 83 19.70 -8.27 -5.06
N SER A 84 19.59 -7.04 -5.54
CA SER A 84 20.59 -6.49 -6.45
C SER A 84 21.93 -6.40 -5.79
N ALA A 85 21.96 -5.97 -4.54
CA ALA A 85 23.22 -5.85 -3.81
C ALA A 85 23.87 -7.20 -3.63
N LEU A 86 23.09 -8.20 -3.27
CA LEU A 86 23.64 -9.53 -3.10
C LEU A 86 24.18 -10.11 -4.39
N GLN A 87 23.49 -9.86 -5.48
CA GLN A 87 23.95 -10.32 -6.77
C GLN A 87 25.26 -9.65 -7.14
N ALA A 88 25.37 -8.36 -6.90
CA ALA A 88 26.58 -7.62 -7.20
C ALA A 88 27.74 -8.16 -6.37
N MET A 89 27.51 -8.44 -5.11
CA MET A 89 28.55 -8.97 -4.26
C MET A 89 29.02 -10.35 -4.72
N ARG A 90 28.10 -11.18 -5.17
CA ARG A 90 28.46 -12.49 -5.68
C ARG A 90 29.31 -12.38 -6.94
N LEU A 91 28.91 -11.50 -7.82
CA LEU A 91 29.63 -11.30 -9.06
C LEU A 91 31.04 -10.83 -8.78
N MET A 92 31.19 -9.89 -7.86
CA MET A 92 32.50 -9.39 -7.51
C MET A 92 33.38 -10.47 -6.90
N ALA A 93 32.78 -11.28 -6.05
CA ALA A 93 33.53 -12.37 -5.40
C ALA A 93 34.00 -13.38 -6.44
N GLU A 94 33.14 -13.70 -7.39
CA GLU A 94 33.52 -14.66 -8.41
C GLU A 94 34.58 -14.10 -9.33
N PHE A 95 34.46 -12.82 -9.61
CA PHE A 95 35.34 -12.19 -10.53
C PHE A 95 36.78 -12.11 -10.00
N ASP A 96 36.96 -11.58 -8.80
CA ASP A 96 38.28 -11.51 -8.21
C ASP A 96 38.19 -11.36 -6.70
N PRO A 97 38.08 -12.43 -5.98
CA PRO A 97 37.97 -12.37 -4.54
C PRO A 97 39.14 -11.69 -3.85
N ARG A 98 40.32 -11.84 -4.41
CA ARG A 98 41.47 -11.25 -3.80
C ARG A 98 41.47 -9.75 -3.88
N LEU A 99 41.03 -9.23 -4.99
CA LEU A 99 40.97 -7.81 -5.15
C LEU A 99 40.00 -7.20 -4.21
N VAL A 100 38.89 -7.84 -4.03
CA VAL A 100 37.87 -7.31 -3.18
C VAL A 100 38.32 -7.14 -1.75
N GLY A 101 39.04 -8.10 -1.23
CA GLY A 101 39.47 -8.04 0.15
C GLY A 101 40.29 -6.84 0.48
N PRO A 102 41.39 -6.61 -0.23
CA PRO A 102 42.27 -5.48 0.09
C PRO A 102 41.54 -4.16 -0.09
N VAL A 103 40.79 -4.06 -1.13
CA VAL A 103 40.10 -2.84 -1.38
C VAL A 103 39.19 -2.45 -0.27
N LEU A 104 38.46 -3.40 0.23
CA LEU A 104 37.56 -3.13 1.30
C LEU A 104 38.27 -2.65 2.51
N THR A 105 39.32 -3.27 2.88
CA THR A 105 40.00 -2.85 4.06
C THR A 105 40.62 -1.50 3.89
N GLY A 106 40.98 -1.10 2.71
CA GLY A 106 41.64 0.15 2.53
C GLY A 106 40.71 1.30 2.41
N LEU A 107 39.52 1.05 1.89
CA LEU A 107 38.75 2.09 1.61
C LEU A 107 37.68 2.41 2.39
N MET A 108 37.05 1.52 2.75
CA MET A 108 35.93 1.74 3.42
C MET A 108 36.04 2.38 4.59
N ILE A 109 36.97 2.31 5.00
CA ILE A 109 37.11 2.81 6.11
C ILE A 109 37.06 4.04 6.13
N SER A 110 37.31 4.50 5.83
CA SER A 110 37.25 5.67 5.71
C SER A 110 36.19 6.11 5.57
N GLY A 111 36.27 5.80 6.17
CA GLY A 111 35.52 5.84 5.97
C GLY A 111 34.97 6.00 6.15
N ARG A 112 35.17 6.21 6.68
CA ARG A 112 34.73 6.04 6.73
C ARG A 112 34.17 6.44 6.42
N VAL A 113 34.68 6.82 6.76
CA VAL A 113 34.40 6.88 6.35
C VAL A 113 33.89 7.22 6.19
N GLY A 114 34.26 7.79 6.76
CA GLY A 114 34.07 7.77 6.43
C GLY A 114 33.68 8.03 6.31
N SER A 115 33.81 8.44 6.76
CA SER A 115 33.63 8.25 6.45
C SER A 115 33.21 8.19 6.30
N ASN A 116 33.41 8.56 6.81
CA ASN A 116 33.15 8.11 6.56
C ASN A 116 32.73 7.96 6.35
#